data_b85eb04fc49027f100a8edc995f31160
#
_entry.id   b85eb04fc49027f100a8edc995f31160
#
_cell.length_a   1.000
_cell.length_b   1.000
_cell.length_c   1.000
_cell.angle_alpha   90.00
_cell.angle_beta   90.00
_cell.angle_gamma   90.00
#
_symmetry.space_group_name_H-M   'P 1'
#
loop_
_entity.id
_entity.type
_entity.pdbx_description
1 polymer ?
#
loop_
_entity_poly.entity_id
_entity_poly.type
_entity_poly.pdbx_seq_one_letter_code
_entity_poly.pdbx_strand_id
1 'polypeptide(L)'
;FLASGSLSHRFAQNGLAPEYAFKIWSPYLEMLDHQVVQMWQRGDWKAFCGMLPEYAAKGHGEGFMHDTARLMGALGWSGYDAPAEIVTPYFGASGTGQINAVFPVTPQSGAAIPAPVASSAEGYTSIATRL
;
A
#
# COMPACT_ATOMS: atom_id res chain seq x y z
N PHE A 1 -11.66 -3.73 -2.89
CA PHE A 1 -10.63 -3.76 -1.86
C PHE A 1 -10.01 -2.36 -1.73
N LEU A 2 -9.82 -1.87 -0.51
CA LEU A 2 -9.13 -0.61 -0.22
C LEU A 2 -7.87 -0.92 0.59
N ALA A 3 -6.72 -0.47 0.10
CA ALA A 3 -5.47 -0.43 0.86
C ALA A 3 -5.20 1.04 1.20
N SER A 4 -5.02 1.34 2.48
CA SER A 4 -4.78 2.70 2.97
C SER A 4 -3.42 2.75 3.63
N GLY A 5 -2.54 3.54 3.07
CA GLY A 5 -1.19 3.76 3.59
C GLY A 5 -0.44 4.75 2.70
N SER A 6 0.53 5.42 3.27
CA SER A 6 1.45 6.28 2.52
C SER A 6 2.49 5.45 1.78
N LEU A 7 3.13 6.00 0.77
CA LEU A 7 4.36 5.45 0.22
C LEU A 7 5.50 5.59 1.24
N SER A 8 6.48 6.44 1.02
CA SER A 8 7.46 6.71 2.07
C SER A 8 6.78 7.33 3.30
N HIS A 9 7.16 6.89 4.49
CA HIS A 9 6.50 7.30 5.72
C HIS A 9 7.49 7.66 6.83
N ARG A 10 8.37 8.59 6.56
CA ARG A 10 9.14 9.23 7.62
C ARG A 10 8.37 10.43 8.14
N PHE A 11 7.40 10.15 9.01
CA PHE A 11 6.46 11.14 9.50
C PHE A 11 7.14 12.27 10.29
N ALA A 12 6.77 13.51 9.97
CA ALA A 12 7.16 14.71 10.68
C ALA A 12 5.97 15.28 11.45
N GLN A 13 6.12 15.51 12.75
CA GLN A 13 5.11 16.18 13.53
C GLN A 13 5.09 17.68 13.19
N ASN A 14 4.03 18.14 12.52
CA ASN A 14 3.95 19.49 11.97
C ASN A 14 4.14 20.60 13.00
N GLY A 15 3.78 20.38 14.26
CA GLY A 15 4.02 21.35 15.35
C GLY A 15 5.51 21.51 15.73
N LEU A 16 6.35 20.49 15.44
CA LEU A 16 7.79 20.49 15.73
C LEU A 16 8.65 20.71 14.49
N ALA A 17 8.13 20.36 13.31
CA ALA A 17 8.83 20.44 12.03
C ALA A 17 7.87 20.93 10.92
N PRO A 18 7.40 22.21 11.04
CA PRO A 18 6.39 22.75 10.12
C PRO A 18 6.85 22.85 8.67
N GLU A 19 8.15 22.84 8.42
CA GLU A 19 8.74 22.85 7.08
C GLU A 19 8.41 21.59 6.27
N TYR A 20 8.00 20.49 6.93
CA TYR A 20 7.58 19.24 6.29
C TYR A 20 6.06 19.12 6.07
N ALA A 21 5.27 20.13 6.45
CA ALA A 21 3.80 20.07 6.34
C ALA A 21 3.32 19.67 4.94
N PHE A 22 4.03 20.14 3.88
CA PHE A 22 3.71 19.87 2.48
C PHE A 22 4.91 19.33 1.69
N LYS A 23 5.82 18.62 2.36
CA LYS A 23 7.03 18.09 1.73
C LYS A 23 7.23 16.63 2.12
N ILE A 24 8.02 15.95 1.29
CA ILE A 24 8.60 14.64 1.60
C ILE A 24 9.81 14.86 2.48
N TRP A 25 10.14 13.90 3.33
CA TRP A 25 11.27 14.01 4.24
C TRP A 25 12.62 14.25 3.54
N SER A 26 12.85 13.61 2.41
CA SER A 26 14.08 13.80 1.65
C SER A 26 13.88 13.53 0.15
N PRO A 27 14.72 14.13 -0.71
CA PRO A 27 14.71 13.84 -2.15
C PRO A 27 14.94 12.37 -2.48
N TYR A 28 15.67 11.64 -1.63
CA TYR A 28 15.88 10.20 -1.81
C TYR A 28 14.58 9.41 -1.66
N LEU A 29 13.78 9.71 -0.64
CA LEU A 29 12.48 9.06 -0.45
C LEU A 29 11.51 9.40 -1.57
N GLU A 30 11.49 10.66 -1.99
CA GLU A 30 10.68 11.12 -3.12
C GLU A 30 11.05 10.37 -4.42
N MET A 31 12.34 10.17 -4.67
CA MET A 31 12.82 9.40 -5.82
C MET A 31 12.34 7.94 -5.76
N LEU A 32 12.42 7.29 -4.59
CA LEU A 32 11.94 5.93 -4.42
C LEU A 32 10.43 5.82 -4.65
N ASP A 33 9.65 6.77 -4.13
CA ASP A 33 8.21 6.83 -4.33
C ASP A 33 7.86 6.96 -5.83
N HIS A 34 8.55 7.83 -6.54
CA HIS A 34 8.36 7.98 -7.98
C HIS A 34 8.72 6.72 -8.76
N GLN A 35 9.73 5.96 -8.34
CA GLN A 35 10.02 4.66 -8.96
C GLN A 35 8.86 3.67 -8.79
N VAL A 36 8.28 3.60 -7.59
CA VAL A 36 7.09 2.78 -7.33
C VAL A 36 5.93 3.19 -8.22
N VAL A 37 5.61 4.48 -8.26
CA VAL A 37 4.52 5.01 -9.09
C VAL A 37 4.72 4.69 -10.57
N GLN A 38 5.95 4.83 -11.09
CA GLN A 38 6.26 4.48 -12.46
C GLN A 38 6.08 2.99 -12.77
N MET A 39 6.46 2.10 -11.84
CA MET A 39 6.23 0.66 -11.99
C MET A 39 4.72 0.37 -12.03
N TRP A 40 3.92 0.98 -11.17
CA TRP A 40 2.46 0.84 -11.16
C TRP A 40 1.84 1.30 -12.49
N GLN A 41 2.23 2.48 -12.99
CA GLN A 41 1.74 3.03 -14.25
C GLN A 41 2.11 2.18 -15.47
N ARG A 42 3.22 1.44 -15.41
CA ARG A 42 3.67 0.55 -16.49
C ARG A 42 3.12 -0.87 -16.36
N GLY A 43 2.51 -1.22 -15.23
CA GLY A 43 2.11 -2.60 -14.94
C GLY A 43 3.31 -3.52 -14.69
N ASP A 44 4.46 -2.98 -14.27
CA ASP A 44 5.66 -3.77 -13.98
C ASP A 44 5.62 -4.35 -12.56
N TRP A 45 4.65 -5.21 -12.35
CA TRP A 45 4.35 -5.79 -11.04
C TRP A 45 5.41 -6.74 -10.54
N LYS A 46 6.11 -7.40 -11.46
CA LYS A 46 7.22 -8.27 -11.09
C LYS A 46 8.37 -7.48 -10.47
N ALA A 47 8.76 -6.37 -11.10
CA ALA A 47 9.78 -5.49 -10.56
C ALA A 47 9.34 -4.86 -9.25
N PHE A 48 8.08 -4.38 -9.18
CA PHE A 48 7.52 -3.79 -7.97
C PHE A 48 7.50 -4.79 -6.79
N CYS A 49 6.97 -6.01 -6.98
CA CYS A 49 6.97 -7.03 -5.94
C CYS A 49 8.41 -7.40 -5.50
N GLY A 50 9.36 -7.44 -6.42
CA GLY A 50 10.78 -7.67 -6.12
C GLY A 50 11.41 -6.54 -5.32
N MET A 51 10.94 -5.29 -5.51
CA MET A 51 11.43 -4.11 -4.80
C MET A 51 10.86 -3.97 -3.38
N LEU A 52 9.70 -4.56 -3.08
CA LEU A 52 8.98 -4.35 -1.83
C LEU A 52 9.84 -4.52 -0.56
N PRO A 53 10.67 -5.56 -0.40
CA PRO A 53 11.49 -5.71 0.79
C PRO A 53 12.52 -4.59 0.97
N GLU A 54 13.15 -4.16 -0.13
CA GLU A 54 14.10 -3.06 -0.11
C GLU A 54 13.41 -1.73 0.15
N TYR A 55 12.28 -1.51 -0.49
CA TYR A 55 11.49 -0.30 -0.28
C TYR A 55 10.98 -0.21 1.16
N ALA A 56 10.48 -1.29 1.74
CA ALA A 56 10.06 -1.34 3.15
C ALA A 56 11.20 -0.95 4.09
N ALA A 57 12.42 -1.41 3.82
CA ALA A 57 13.59 -1.15 4.66
C ALA A 57 14.17 0.27 4.48
N LYS A 58 14.26 0.76 3.24
CA LYS A 58 14.94 2.02 2.89
C LYS A 58 13.98 3.18 2.65
N GLY A 59 12.80 2.90 2.08
CA GLY A 59 11.77 3.88 1.80
C GLY A 59 10.94 4.26 3.01
N HIS A 60 11.10 3.54 4.11
CA HIS A 60 10.26 3.71 5.30
C HIS A 60 8.76 3.65 4.98
N GLY A 61 8.36 2.76 4.05
CA GLY A 61 6.96 2.61 3.66
C GLY A 61 6.05 2.40 4.87
N GLU A 62 4.88 3.01 4.85
CA GLU A 62 3.95 2.94 5.97
C GLU A 62 3.63 1.49 6.35
N GLY A 63 3.69 1.20 7.66
CA GLY A 63 3.43 -0.15 8.18
C GLY A 63 4.30 -1.24 7.54
N PHE A 64 5.54 -0.93 7.13
CA PHE A 64 6.41 -1.82 6.36
C PHE A 64 5.75 -2.34 5.06
N MET A 65 4.93 -1.51 4.43
CA MET A 65 4.21 -1.82 3.19
C MET A 65 3.19 -2.98 3.32
N HIS A 66 2.70 -3.26 4.52
CA HIS A 66 1.75 -4.36 4.74
C HIS A 66 0.45 -4.17 3.97
N ASP A 67 -0.09 -2.95 3.92
CA ASP A 67 -1.35 -2.69 3.20
C ASP A 67 -1.18 -2.85 1.69
N THR A 68 -0.04 -2.40 1.16
CA THR A 68 0.34 -2.63 -0.23
C THR A 68 0.55 -4.12 -0.52
N ALA A 69 1.21 -4.86 0.38
CA ALA A 69 1.39 -6.30 0.23
C ALA A 69 0.06 -7.06 0.24
N ARG A 70 -0.90 -6.65 1.08
CA ARG A 70 -2.26 -7.22 1.08
C ARG A 70 -3.00 -6.92 -0.22
N LEU A 71 -2.89 -5.69 -0.73
CA LEU A 71 -3.46 -5.32 -2.03
C LEU A 71 -2.87 -6.21 -3.13
N MET A 72 -1.56 -6.34 -3.19
CA MET A 72 -0.90 -7.17 -4.18
C MET A 72 -1.28 -8.65 -4.04
N GLY A 73 -1.45 -9.15 -2.81
CA GLY A 73 -1.99 -10.49 -2.56
C GLY A 73 -3.39 -10.67 -3.13
N ALA A 74 -4.28 -9.69 -2.94
CA ALA A 74 -5.64 -9.72 -3.48
C ALA A 74 -5.69 -9.64 -5.02
N LEU A 75 -4.69 -9.00 -5.63
CA LEU A 75 -4.54 -8.88 -7.09
C LEU A 75 -3.83 -10.07 -7.74
N GLY A 76 -3.23 -10.97 -6.95
CA GLY A 76 -2.48 -12.12 -7.47
C GLY A 76 -0.98 -11.88 -7.63
N TRP A 77 -0.42 -10.89 -6.91
CA TRP A 77 1.00 -10.52 -6.92
C TRP A 77 1.51 -10.18 -8.34
N SER A 78 2.65 -10.75 -8.72
CA SER A 78 3.25 -10.54 -10.04
C SER A 78 2.46 -11.16 -11.20
N GLY A 79 1.37 -11.87 -10.92
CA GLY A 79 0.41 -12.34 -11.94
C GLY A 79 -0.62 -11.29 -12.34
N TYR A 80 -0.72 -10.18 -11.59
CA TYR A 80 -1.50 -9.02 -12.00
C TYR A 80 -0.80 -8.32 -13.17
N ASP A 81 -1.54 -7.92 -14.20
CA ASP A 81 -0.98 -7.43 -15.47
C ASP A 81 -1.52 -6.06 -15.92
N ALA A 82 -2.54 -5.54 -15.26
CA ALA A 82 -3.09 -4.24 -15.62
C ALA A 82 -2.24 -3.08 -15.05
N PRO A 83 -1.99 -2.02 -15.82
CA PRO A 83 -1.41 -0.79 -15.28
C PRO A 83 -2.32 -0.13 -14.26
N ALA A 84 -1.75 0.52 -13.25
CA ALA A 84 -2.52 1.33 -12.32
C ALA A 84 -2.91 2.67 -12.94
N GLU A 85 -4.10 3.15 -12.61
CA GLU A 85 -4.57 4.48 -12.92
C GLU A 85 -4.25 5.42 -11.75
N ILE A 86 -3.44 6.44 -11.98
CA ILE A 86 -3.12 7.44 -10.97
C ILE A 86 -4.23 8.48 -10.93
N VAL A 87 -4.93 8.56 -9.81
CA VAL A 87 -6.12 9.42 -9.64
C VAL A 87 -5.74 10.82 -9.18
N THR A 88 -4.71 10.93 -8.33
CA THR A 88 -4.21 12.24 -7.86
C THR A 88 -2.74 12.41 -8.21
N PRO A 89 -2.27 13.66 -8.39
CA PRO A 89 -0.84 13.91 -8.41
C PRO A 89 -0.18 13.38 -7.14
N TYR A 90 1.08 12.96 -7.25
CA TYR A 90 1.91 12.66 -6.09
C TYR A 90 2.19 13.96 -5.32
N PHE A 91 2.12 13.90 -3.99
CA PHE A 91 2.38 15.06 -3.13
C PHE A 91 2.97 14.66 -1.79
N GLY A 92 3.63 15.62 -1.14
CA GLY A 92 4.16 15.46 0.20
C GLY A 92 3.18 15.93 1.27
N ALA A 93 3.08 15.19 2.36
CA ALA A 93 2.32 15.59 3.53
C ALA A 93 3.03 15.10 4.81
N SER A 94 3.41 16.03 5.67
CA SER A 94 4.04 15.71 6.97
C SER A 94 5.27 14.79 6.84
N GLY A 95 6.09 15.01 5.82
CA GLY A 95 7.28 14.20 5.54
C GLY A 95 7.00 12.89 4.77
N THR A 96 5.75 12.57 4.47
CA THR A 96 5.32 11.32 3.83
C THR A 96 4.93 11.53 2.38
N GLY A 97 5.10 10.50 1.55
CA GLY A 97 4.68 10.50 0.15
C GLY A 97 3.26 9.98 -0.01
N GLN A 98 2.40 10.74 -0.68
CA GLN A 98 0.98 10.47 -0.84
C GLN A 98 0.59 10.37 -2.32
N ILE A 99 -0.25 9.39 -2.64
CA ILE A 99 -0.84 9.23 -3.96
C ILE A 99 -2.11 8.38 -3.86
N ASN A 100 -3.08 8.64 -4.74
CA ASN A 100 -4.21 7.74 -4.91
C ASN A 100 -4.10 7.03 -6.26
N ALA A 101 -4.25 5.72 -6.26
CA ALA A 101 -4.19 4.89 -7.44
C ALA A 101 -5.33 3.87 -7.45
N VAL A 102 -5.84 3.59 -8.63
CA VAL A 102 -6.80 2.50 -8.88
C VAL A 102 -6.08 1.39 -9.62
N PHE A 103 -6.31 0.18 -9.16
CA PHE A 103 -5.78 -1.05 -9.77
C PHE A 103 -6.94 -1.77 -10.43
N PRO A 104 -7.15 -1.59 -11.74
CA PRO A 104 -8.29 -2.16 -12.46
C PRO A 104 -8.29 -3.69 -12.37
N VAL A 105 -9.44 -4.28 -12.10
CA VAL A 105 -9.64 -5.72 -12.17
C VAL A 105 -10.76 -6.01 -13.15
N THR A 106 -10.51 -6.91 -14.09
CA THR A 106 -11.58 -7.41 -14.96
C THR A 106 -12.43 -8.37 -14.13
N PRO A 107 -13.74 -8.16 -14.00
CA PRO A 107 -14.59 -9.14 -13.34
C PRO A 107 -14.44 -10.49 -14.04
N GLN A 108 -13.94 -11.51 -13.34
CA GLN A 108 -13.98 -12.86 -13.89
C GLN A 108 -15.45 -13.28 -13.93
N SER A 109 -15.99 -13.40 -15.13
CA SER A 109 -17.33 -13.90 -15.32
C SER A 109 -17.41 -15.35 -14.80
N GLY A 110 -18.04 -15.54 -13.64
CA GLY A 110 -18.34 -16.84 -13.10
C GLY A 110 -17.59 -17.33 -11.87
N ALA A 111 -16.69 -16.56 -11.30
CA ALA A 111 -16.19 -16.88 -9.98
C ALA A 111 -17.30 -16.58 -8.95
N ALA A 112 -18.02 -17.61 -8.52
CA ALA A 112 -18.91 -17.50 -7.37
C ALA A 112 -18.09 -16.95 -6.19
N ILE A 113 -18.53 -15.83 -5.61
CA ILE A 113 -17.96 -15.35 -4.36
C ILE A 113 -18.07 -16.51 -3.38
N PRO A 114 -16.96 -17.06 -2.84
CA PRO A 114 -17.07 -18.12 -1.86
C PRO A 114 -17.96 -17.61 -0.74
N ALA A 115 -18.95 -18.42 -0.36
CA ALA A 115 -19.81 -18.08 0.76
C ALA A 115 -18.94 -17.71 1.97
N PRO A 116 -19.30 -16.67 2.72
CA PRO A 116 -18.53 -16.30 3.89
C PRO A 116 -18.39 -17.53 4.78
N VAL A 117 -17.15 -17.91 5.09
CA VAL A 117 -16.89 -18.98 6.05
C VAL A 117 -17.58 -18.53 7.33
N ALA A 118 -18.60 -19.27 7.74
CA ALA A 118 -19.27 -19.01 9.00
C ALA A 118 -18.21 -19.09 10.09
N SER A 119 -17.83 -17.93 10.65
CA SER A 119 -16.98 -17.91 11.83
C SER A 119 -17.81 -18.57 12.93
N SER A 120 -17.42 -19.78 13.34
CA SER A 120 -17.99 -20.36 14.55
C SER A 120 -17.66 -19.41 15.69
N ALA A 121 -18.70 -18.86 16.33
CA ALA A 121 -18.55 -17.94 17.47
C ALA A 121 -17.85 -18.59 18.69
N GLU A 122 -17.52 -19.87 18.60
CA GLU A 122 -16.88 -20.64 19.67
C GLU A 122 -15.42 -20.28 19.93
N GLY A 123 -14.73 -19.64 18.98
CA GLY A 123 -13.32 -19.23 19.16
C GLY A 123 -13.13 -18.01 20.04
N TYR A 124 -14.13 -17.15 20.19
CA TYR A 124 -13.99 -15.87 20.91
C TYR A 124 -14.31 -15.94 22.40
N THR A 125 -15.02 -16.95 22.85
CA THR A 125 -15.39 -17.14 24.28
C THR A 125 -14.24 -17.67 25.14
N SER A 126 -13.21 -18.27 24.56
CA SER A 126 -12.11 -18.86 25.36
C SER A 126 -11.04 -17.85 25.82
N ILE A 127 -11.01 -16.64 25.25
CA ILE A 127 -10.02 -15.62 25.63
C ILE A 127 -10.52 -14.72 26.77
N ALA A 128 -11.82 -14.52 26.87
CA ALA A 128 -12.43 -13.67 27.91
C ALA A 128 -12.48 -14.30 29.31
N THR A 129 -12.20 -15.59 29.46
CA THR A 129 -12.30 -16.32 30.73
C THR A 129 -10.93 -16.52 31.42
N ARG A 130 -9.84 -15.94 30.89
CA ARG A 130 -8.49 -16.06 31.46
C ARG A 130 -7.88 -14.72 31.91
N LEU A 131 -8.67 -13.70 32.11
CA LEU A 131 -8.34 -12.47 32.82
C LEU A 131 -9.21 -12.40 34.08
#